data_dd9591731f7a2c90b44e58acdf7657f1
#
_entry.id   dd9591731f7a2c90b44e58acdf7657f1
#
_cell.length_a   1.000
_cell.length_b   1.000
_cell.length_c   1.000
_cell.angle_alpha   90.00
_cell.angle_beta   90.00
_cell.angle_gamma   90.00
#
_symmetry.space_group_name_H-M   'P 1'
#
loop_
_entity.id
_entity.type
_entity.pdbx_description
1 polymer ?
#
loop_
_entity_poly.entity_id
_entity_poly.type
_entity_poly.pdbx_seq_one_letter_code
_entity_poly.pdbx_strand_id
1 'polypeptide(L)'
;MAEITIRVSDRALRVSALVVSVIIIVIVFFHFWAPGVFTPKYRLRVYVPEVSGLDDHTQVRLNGMLIGSVSGIKLNARPDSSERKMELDLRVDKQYQDAIRSDSIATTLPDGLLGPRFVSIRGGFKGTVIPPDGEIPFAAEQEISFADVLKSLQKKTDCSHDEKSSTEDGKQLTPAVAGKPHR
;
A
#
# COMPACT_ATOMS: atom_id res chain seq x y z
N MET A 1 60.72 -17.40 -23.63
CA MET A 1 59.75 -16.48 -23.08
C MET A 1 59.81 -15.23 -23.90
N ALA A 2 58.78 -14.94 -24.70
CA ALA A 2 58.75 -13.76 -25.56
C ALA A 2 58.17 -12.60 -24.75
N GLU A 3 58.97 -11.61 -24.41
CA GLU A 3 58.52 -10.35 -23.84
C GLU A 3 57.83 -9.52 -24.93
N ILE A 4 56.54 -9.39 -24.86
CA ILE A 4 55.76 -8.50 -25.74
C ILE A 4 55.90 -7.08 -25.18
N THR A 5 56.88 -6.35 -25.68
CA THR A 5 57.05 -4.92 -25.36
C THR A 5 56.12 -4.11 -26.24
N ILE A 6 54.99 -3.74 -25.69
CA ILE A 6 54.01 -2.85 -26.38
C ILE A 6 54.58 -1.43 -26.30
N ARG A 7 55.18 -0.94 -27.40
CA ARG A 7 55.53 0.48 -27.56
C ARG A 7 54.28 1.30 -27.80
N VAL A 8 53.67 1.82 -26.75
CA VAL A 8 52.57 2.76 -26.85
C VAL A 8 53.13 4.14 -27.10
N SER A 9 52.77 4.77 -28.22
CA SER A 9 53.17 6.13 -28.53
C SER A 9 52.57 7.11 -27.53
N ASP A 10 53.30 8.08 -27.00
CA ASP A 10 52.84 9.10 -26.08
C ASP A 10 51.59 9.88 -26.59
N ARG A 11 51.50 10.00 -27.93
CA ARG A 11 50.32 10.58 -28.57
C ARG A 11 49.07 9.67 -28.45
N ALA A 12 49.25 8.37 -28.61
CA ALA A 12 48.15 7.41 -28.46
C ALA A 12 47.65 7.36 -27.00
N LEU A 13 48.57 7.43 -26.02
CA LEU A 13 48.24 7.51 -24.59
C LEU A 13 47.40 8.76 -24.27
N ARG A 14 47.79 9.93 -24.76
CA ARG A 14 47.05 11.18 -24.53
C ARG A 14 45.66 11.14 -25.19
N VAL A 15 45.55 10.64 -26.40
CA VAL A 15 44.28 10.51 -27.10
C VAL A 15 43.35 9.53 -26.39
N SER A 16 43.84 8.36 -25.96
CA SER A 16 43.04 7.38 -25.22
C SER A 16 42.55 7.93 -23.87
N ALA A 17 43.39 8.66 -23.14
CA ALA A 17 43.02 9.31 -21.88
C ALA A 17 41.95 10.37 -22.09
N LEU A 18 42.02 11.17 -23.16
CA LEU A 18 40.96 12.14 -23.52
C LEU A 18 39.63 11.45 -23.84
N VAL A 19 39.65 10.38 -24.64
CA VAL A 19 38.46 9.63 -25.00
C VAL A 19 37.78 9.02 -23.76
N VAL A 20 38.56 8.39 -22.89
CA VAL A 20 38.06 7.82 -21.63
C VAL A 20 37.49 8.93 -20.73
N SER A 21 38.15 10.07 -20.62
CA SER A 21 37.66 11.22 -19.86
C SER A 21 36.31 11.74 -20.39
N VAL A 22 36.18 11.86 -21.71
CA VAL A 22 34.91 12.28 -22.34
C VAL A 22 33.79 11.27 -22.08
N ILE A 23 34.10 9.97 -22.19
CA ILE A 23 33.10 8.92 -21.92
C ILE A 23 32.63 8.99 -20.46
N ILE A 24 33.55 9.18 -19.51
CA ILE A 24 33.19 9.31 -18.09
C ILE A 24 32.31 10.55 -17.87
N ILE A 25 32.66 11.69 -18.48
CA ILE A 25 31.84 12.92 -18.37
C ILE A 25 30.44 12.70 -18.94
N VAL A 26 30.32 12.03 -20.08
CA VAL A 26 29.02 11.71 -20.70
C VAL A 26 28.20 10.79 -19.82
N ILE A 27 28.80 9.77 -19.22
CA ILE A 27 28.11 8.83 -18.31
C ILE A 27 27.61 9.59 -17.06
N VAL A 28 28.48 10.40 -16.45
CA VAL A 28 28.14 11.23 -15.29
C VAL A 28 27.01 12.20 -15.63
N PHE A 29 27.13 12.89 -16.76
CA PHE A 29 26.10 13.82 -17.25
C PHE A 29 24.74 13.11 -17.48
N PHE A 30 24.77 11.92 -18.11
CA PHE A 30 23.54 11.14 -18.34
C PHE A 30 22.94 10.62 -17.04
N HIS A 31 23.79 10.25 -16.08
CA HIS A 31 23.33 9.81 -14.76
C HIS A 31 22.70 10.94 -13.94
N PHE A 32 23.24 12.17 -14.06
CA PHE A 32 22.69 13.36 -13.42
C PHE A 32 21.41 13.87 -14.12
N TRP A 33 21.26 13.63 -15.41
CA TRP A 33 20.12 14.08 -16.18
C TRP A 33 18.97 13.06 -16.24
N ALA A 34 19.16 11.89 -15.68
CA ALA A 34 18.10 10.88 -15.59
C ALA A 34 16.90 11.47 -14.81
N PRO A 35 15.69 11.48 -15.41
CA PRO A 35 14.50 12.00 -14.74
C PRO A 35 14.20 11.14 -13.50
N GLY A 36 14.15 11.75 -12.34
CA GLY A 36 13.87 11.07 -11.05
C GLY A 36 14.86 11.37 -9.92
N VAL A 37 16.09 11.81 -10.23
CA VAL A 37 17.09 12.17 -9.21
C VAL A 37 16.74 13.50 -8.53
N PHE A 38 16.00 14.38 -9.19
CA PHE A 38 15.66 15.73 -8.71
C PHE A 38 14.16 15.98 -8.54
N THR A 39 13.32 14.96 -8.40
CA THR A 39 11.93 15.24 -8.02
C THR A 39 11.93 15.84 -6.61
N PRO A 40 11.54 17.11 -6.46
CA PRO A 40 11.47 17.72 -5.15
C PRO A 40 10.45 16.94 -4.33
N LYS A 41 10.88 16.50 -3.14
CA LYS A 41 10.04 15.76 -2.21
C LYS A 41 9.65 16.65 -1.05
N TYR A 42 8.48 16.47 -0.51
CA TYR A 42 8.06 17.11 0.72
C TYR A 42 7.70 16.07 1.78
N ARG A 43 7.75 16.49 3.03
CA ARG A 43 7.49 15.63 4.18
C ARG A 43 6.06 15.78 4.64
N LEU A 44 5.49 14.68 5.10
CA LEU A 44 4.22 14.63 5.79
C LEU A 44 4.37 13.72 7.01
N ARG A 45 3.55 13.94 8.03
CA ARG A 45 3.53 13.10 9.22
C ARG A 45 2.21 12.38 9.35
N VAL A 46 2.29 11.14 9.77
CA VAL A 46 1.13 10.32 10.11
C VAL A 46 1.39 9.68 11.46
N TYR A 47 0.43 9.77 12.36
CA TYR A 47 0.50 9.11 13.65
C TYR A 47 -0.32 7.83 13.60
N VAL A 48 0.29 6.72 14.02
CA VAL A 48 -0.32 5.40 13.99
C VAL A 48 -0.21 4.70 15.34
N PRO A 49 -1.12 3.80 15.69
CA PRO A 49 -1.03 3.03 16.93
C PRO A 49 0.08 2.00 16.91
N GLU A 50 0.39 1.44 15.73
CA GLU A 50 1.32 0.32 15.55
C GLU A 50 1.98 0.38 14.17
N VAL A 51 3.23 -0.06 14.09
CA VAL A 51 4.04 -0.06 12.86
C VAL A 51 4.41 -1.48 12.41
N SER A 52 3.64 -2.48 12.82
CA SER A 52 3.89 -3.89 12.44
C SER A 52 3.96 -4.03 10.93
N GLY A 53 5.09 -4.55 10.42
CA GLY A 53 5.29 -4.77 8.98
C GLY A 53 5.55 -3.50 8.16
N LEU A 54 5.85 -2.38 8.80
CA LEU A 54 6.31 -1.14 8.16
C LEU A 54 7.80 -0.96 8.40
N ASP A 55 8.50 -0.45 7.39
CA ASP A 55 9.92 -0.12 7.44
C ASP A 55 10.20 1.27 6.83
N ASP A 56 11.45 1.72 6.90
CA ASP A 56 11.89 3.02 6.38
C ASP A 56 11.74 3.16 4.86
N HIS A 57 11.41 2.08 4.15
CA HIS A 57 11.26 2.07 2.69
C HIS A 57 9.85 1.68 2.27
N THR A 58 8.96 1.51 3.24
CA THR A 58 7.55 1.19 2.98
C THR A 58 6.96 2.17 1.98
N GLN A 59 6.30 1.62 0.96
CA GLN A 59 5.68 2.41 -0.10
C GLN A 59 4.53 3.26 0.42
N VAL A 60 4.41 4.48 -0.12
CA VAL A 60 3.27 5.37 0.08
C VAL A 60 2.51 5.50 -1.23
N ARG A 61 1.24 5.14 -1.19
CA ARG A 61 0.36 5.16 -2.37
C ARG A 61 -0.81 6.14 -2.15
N LEU A 62 -1.11 6.95 -3.15
CA LEU A 62 -2.28 7.82 -3.18
C LEU A 62 -3.32 7.23 -4.14
N ASN A 63 -4.47 6.83 -3.63
CA ASN A 63 -5.51 6.17 -4.41
C ASN A 63 -4.97 4.98 -5.25
N GLY A 64 -3.99 4.22 -4.71
CA GLY A 64 -3.34 3.09 -5.38
C GLY A 64 -2.08 3.43 -6.19
N MET A 65 -1.81 4.71 -6.49
CA MET A 65 -0.63 5.15 -7.23
C MET A 65 0.55 5.37 -6.28
N LEU A 66 1.72 4.84 -6.62
CA LEU A 66 2.96 5.08 -5.85
C LEU A 66 3.37 6.55 -5.96
N ILE A 67 3.46 7.24 -4.83
CA ILE A 67 3.80 8.67 -4.75
C ILE A 67 5.02 8.95 -3.87
N GLY A 68 5.50 7.97 -3.14
CA GLY A 68 6.63 8.15 -2.23
C GLY A 68 6.92 6.94 -1.36
N SER A 69 7.61 7.17 -0.27
CA SER A 69 7.96 6.15 0.72
C SER A 69 8.00 6.72 2.13
N VAL A 70 7.92 5.84 3.11
CA VAL A 70 8.26 6.16 4.51
C VAL A 70 9.76 6.48 4.56
N SER A 71 10.15 7.52 5.27
CA SER A 71 11.54 7.96 5.42
C SER A 71 12.06 7.83 6.84
N GLY A 72 11.20 7.50 7.77
CA GLY A 72 11.55 7.27 9.16
C GLY A 72 10.34 6.92 10.00
N ILE A 73 10.58 6.12 11.01
CA ILE A 73 9.59 5.70 12.01
C ILE A 73 10.14 6.10 13.38
N LYS A 74 9.35 6.82 14.16
CA LYS A 74 9.74 7.30 15.49
C LYS A 74 8.68 7.00 16.52
N LEU A 75 9.12 6.76 17.75
CA LEU A 75 8.19 6.69 18.87
C LEU A 75 7.74 8.11 19.23
N ASN A 76 6.44 8.35 19.31
CA ASN A 76 5.91 9.61 19.81
C ASN A 76 6.17 9.69 21.32
N ALA A 77 7.03 10.62 21.72
CA ALA A 77 7.43 10.76 23.13
C ALA A 77 6.30 11.27 24.05
N ARG A 78 5.27 11.88 23.48
CA ARG A 78 4.12 12.43 24.19
C ARG A 78 2.83 12.16 23.44
N PRO A 79 2.39 10.89 23.38
CA PRO A 79 1.14 10.57 22.71
C PRO A 79 -0.02 11.16 23.49
N ASP A 80 -0.87 11.91 22.83
CA ASP A 80 -2.13 12.44 23.36
C ASP A 80 -3.26 11.39 23.35
N SER A 81 -3.07 10.29 22.63
CA SER A 81 -3.98 9.14 22.60
C SER A 81 -3.25 7.83 22.32
N SER A 82 -3.92 6.71 22.60
CA SER A 82 -3.39 5.36 22.31
C SER A 82 -3.22 5.10 20.82
N GLU A 83 -3.85 5.89 19.96
CA GLU A 83 -3.78 5.77 18.50
C GLU A 83 -2.58 6.52 17.91
N ARG A 84 -1.91 7.37 18.68
CA ARG A 84 -0.81 8.24 18.23
C ARG A 84 0.54 7.86 18.83
N LYS A 85 0.79 6.58 19.00
CA LYS A 85 2.03 6.07 19.65
C LYS A 85 3.26 6.22 18.79
N MET A 86 3.10 6.06 17.48
CA MET A 86 4.20 6.07 16.52
C MET A 86 4.00 7.20 15.52
N GLU A 87 5.08 7.88 15.17
CA GLU A 87 5.13 8.92 14.14
C GLU A 87 5.84 8.35 12.92
N LEU A 88 5.17 8.38 11.78
CA LEU A 88 5.71 8.04 10.47
C LEU A 88 6.04 9.32 9.72
N ASP A 89 7.30 9.47 9.36
CA ASP A 89 7.74 10.50 8.42
C ASP A 89 7.58 9.98 6.98
N LEU A 90 6.66 10.55 6.22
CA LEU A 90 6.44 10.22 4.81
C LEU A 90 7.21 11.18 3.93
N ARG A 91 7.86 10.67 2.89
CA ARG A 91 8.50 11.46 1.85
C ARG A 91 7.76 11.25 0.54
N VAL A 92 7.05 12.28 0.11
CA VAL A 92 6.14 12.27 -1.05
C VAL A 92 6.65 13.21 -2.13
N ASP A 93 6.47 12.84 -3.39
CA ASP A 93 6.84 13.69 -4.51
C ASP A 93 5.94 14.94 -4.56
N LYS A 94 6.57 16.11 -4.68
CA LYS A 94 5.90 17.41 -4.57
C LYS A 94 4.79 17.62 -5.60
N GLN A 95 4.87 16.96 -6.76
CA GLN A 95 3.84 17.02 -7.79
C GLN A 95 2.46 16.52 -7.33
N TYR A 96 2.39 15.71 -6.27
CA TYR A 96 1.14 15.19 -5.71
C TYR A 96 0.64 16.00 -4.51
N GLN A 97 1.31 17.10 -4.15
CA GLN A 97 0.96 17.90 -2.97
C GLN A 97 -0.48 18.41 -3.04
N ASP A 98 -0.92 18.90 -4.20
CA ASP A 98 -2.27 19.46 -4.39
C ASP A 98 -3.39 18.43 -4.26
N ALA A 99 -3.06 17.16 -4.41
CA ALA A 99 -4.00 16.04 -4.27
C ALA A 99 -4.11 15.54 -2.81
N ILE A 100 -3.23 16.00 -1.90
CA ILE A 100 -3.25 15.62 -0.49
C ILE A 100 -3.78 16.80 0.32
N ARG A 101 -4.99 16.63 0.81
CA ARG A 101 -5.75 17.68 1.49
C ARG A 101 -6.03 17.31 2.94
N SER A 102 -6.49 18.26 3.73
CA SER A 102 -6.79 18.07 5.16
C SER A 102 -7.90 17.04 5.44
N ASP A 103 -8.72 16.72 4.43
CA ASP A 103 -9.73 15.66 4.46
C ASP A 103 -9.22 14.32 3.88
N SER A 104 -7.92 14.22 3.54
CA SER A 104 -7.29 12.95 3.17
C SER A 104 -7.11 12.07 4.40
N ILE A 105 -7.19 10.76 4.20
CA ILE A 105 -7.07 9.77 5.27
C ILE A 105 -5.95 8.79 4.89
N ALA A 106 -5.03 8.57 5.81
CA ALA A 106 -4.01 7.54 5.70
C ALA A 106 -4.46 6.24 6.38
N THR A 107 -4.18 5.12 5.76
CA THR A 107 -4.41 3.76 6.30
C THR A 107 -3.19 2.89 6.00
N THR A 108 -3.02 1.79 6.71
CA THR A 108 -1.99 0.79 6.40
C THR A 108 -2.65 -0.47 5.87
N LEU A 109 -2.23 -0.92 4.70
CA LEU A 109 -2.81 -2.08 4.01
C LEU A 109 -1.72 -3.08 3.63
N PRO A 110 -2.01 -4.39 3.64
CA PRO A 110 -1.12 -5.40 3.06
C PRO A 110 -1.19 -5.33 1.52
N ASP A 111 -0.07 -5.56 0.86
CA ASP A 111 -0.01 -5.70 -0.60
C ASP A 111 -0.39 -7.13 -1.01
N GLY A 112 -1.67 -7.37 -1.16
CA GLY A 112 -2.25 -8.69 -1.34
C GLY A 112 -2.33 -9.50 -0.05
N LEU A 113 -2.37 -10.83 -0.16
CA LEU A 113 -2.69 -11.73 0.95
C LEU A 113 -1.51 -11.96 1.93
N LEU A 114 -0.28 -11.94 1.41
CA LEU A 114 0.96 -12.23 2.16
C LEU A 114 2.07 -11.22 1.84
N GLY A 115 1.74 -10.12 1.16
CA GLY A 115 2.70 -9.10 0.78
C GLY A 115 3.09 -8.16 1.93
N PRO A 116 4.14 -7.35 1.73
CA PRO A 116 4.50 -6.31 2.68
C PRO A 116 3.38 -5.29 2.85
N ARG A 117 3.36 -4.60 3.96
CA ARG A 117 2.39 -3.51 4.17
C ARG A 117 2.84 -2.25 3.44
N PHE A 118 1.89 -1.42 3.05
CA PHE A 118 2.13 -0.10 2.49
C PHE A 118 1.19 0.93 3.14
N VAL A 119 1.57 2.19 3.07
CA VAL A 119 0.73 3.30 3.52
C VAL A 119 -0.15 3.73 2.34
N SER A 120 -1.45 3.60 2.49
CA SER A 120 -2.44 4.06 1.52
C SER A 120 -3.02 5.40 1.96
N ILE A 121 -2.92 6.40 1.10
CA ILE A 121 -3.56 7.70 1.30
C ILE A 121 -4.77 7.76 0.36
N ARG A 122 -5.93 7.98 0.94
CA ARG A 122 -7.14 8.32 0.17
C ARG A 122 -7.19 9.84 0.05
N GLY A 123 -7.05 10.36 -1.17
CA GLY A 123 -7.08 11.80 -1.44
C GLY A 123 -8.42 12.43 -1.07
N GLY A 124 -8.35 13.60 -0.46
CA GLY A 124 -9.52 14.40 -0.12
C GLY A 124 -9.98 15.30 -1.28
N PHE A 125 -11.22 15.78 -1.22
CA PHE A 125 -11.82 16.62 -2.26
C PHE A 125 -12.18 18.04 -1.79
N LYS A 126 -12.38 18.25 -0.49
CA LYS A 126 -12.92 19.50 0.05
C LYS A 126 -11.98 20.24 0.99
N GLY A 127 -10.93 19.61 1.48
CA GLY A 127 -9.99 20.20 2.43
C GLY A 127 -9.01 21.18 1.78
N THR A 128 -8.27 21.91 2.60
CA THR A 128 -7.11 22.70 2.18
C THR A 128 -5.92 21.78 1.92
N VAL A 129 -5.03 22.16 1.01
CA VAL A 129 -3.79 21.43 0.75
C VAL A 129 -2.95 21.37 2.03
N ILE A 130 -2.44 20.21 2.37
CA ILE A 130 -1.60 20.03 3.56
C ILE A 130 -0.21 20.63 3.26
N PRO A 131 0.28 21.55 4.11
CA PRO A 131 1.61 22.11 3.94
C PRO A 131 2.71 21.08 4.20
N PRO A 132 3.94 21.32 3.77
CA PRO A 132 5.10 20.52 4.18
C PRO A 132 5.17 20.39 5.71
N ASP A 133 5.57 19.21 6.19
CA ASP A 133 5.57 18.82 7.60
C ASP A 133 4.19 18.81 8.28
N GLY A 134 3.12 18.89 7.49
CA GLY A 134 1.75 18.77 7.98
C GLY A 134 1.39 17.32 8.31
N GLU A 135 0.26 17.16 9.01
CA GLU A 135 -0.24 15.88 9.48
C GLU A 135 -1.40 15.39 8.62
N ILE A 136 -1.42 14.09 8.32
CA ILE A 136 -2.56 13.42 7.71
C ILE A 136 -3.25 12.58 8.79
N PRO A 137 -4.57 12.70 8.95
CA PRO A 137 -5.35 11.83 9.84
C PRO A 137 -5.19 10.36 9.46
N PHE A 138 -5.01 9.51 10.46
CA PHE A 138 -4.94 8.07 10.31
C PHE A 138 -6.28 7.43 10.68
N ALA A 139 -6.76 6.49 9.85
CA ALA A 139 -7.85 5.60 10.21
C ALA A 139 -7.37 4.15 10.11
N ALA A 140 -7.49 3.44 11.21
CA ALA A 140 -7.25 2.00 11.20
C ALA A 140 -8.33 1.34 10.34
N GLU A 141 -7.95 0.70 9.24
CA GLU A 141 -8.87 -0.15 8.49
C GLU A 141 -9.05 -1.45 9.27
N GLN A 142 -10.29 -1.86 9.48
CA GLN A 142 -10.57 -3.15 10.10
C GLN A 142 -10.06 -4.24 9.16
N GLU A 143 -8.98 -4.88 9.55
CA GLU A 143 -8.49 -6.06 8.85
C GLU A 143 -9.58 -7.12 8.92
N ILE A 144 -10.11 -7.50 7.75
CA ILE A 144 -10.96 -8.68 7.65
C ILE A 144 -10.06 -9.86 8.01
N SER A 145 -10.15 -10.31 9.25
CA SER A 145 -9.39 -11.46 9.72
C SER A 145 -9.81 -12.70 8.92
N PHE A 146 -8.82 -13.51 8.53
CA PHE A 146 -9.11 -14.83 7.96
C PHE A 146 -10.11 -15.63 8.82
N ALA A 147 -10.08 -15.44 10.14
CA ALA A 147 -11.03 -16.03 11.06
C ALA A 147 -12.48 -15.58 10.79
N ASP A 148 -12.70 -14.32 10.39
CA ASP A 148 -14.03 -13.80 10.08
C ASP A 148 -14.54 -14.32 8.74
N VAL A 149 -13.64 -14.50 7.76
CA VAL A 149 -13.96 -15.13 6.48
C VAL A 149 -14.31 -16.60 6.69
N LEU A 150 -13.52 -17.34 7.47
CA LEU A 150 -13.80 -18.73 7.80
C LEU A 150 -15.10 -18.88 8.58
N LYS A 151 -15.40 -18.03 9.57
CA LYS A 151 -16.68 -18.02 10.28
C LYS A 151 -17.86 -17.76 9.35
N SER A 152 -17.71 -16.85 8.40
CA SER A 152 -18.76 -16.54 7.42
C SER A 152 -19.03 -17.73 6.48
N LEU A 153 -17.99 -18.48 6.12
CA LEU A 153 -18.10 -19.68 5.31
C LEU A 153 -18.73 -20.84 6.11
N GLN A 154 -18.33 -21.04 7.37
CA GLN A 154 -18.93 -22.06 8.24
C GLN A 154 -20.42 -21.79 8.49
N LYS A 155 -20.81 -20.54 8.76
CA LYS A 155 -22.21 -20.16 8.95
C LYS A 155 -23.06 -20.45 7.70
N LYS A 156 -22.48 -20.36 6.51
CA LYS A 156 -23.17 -20.65 5.26
C LYS A 156 -23.36 -22.16 5.02
N THR A 157 -22.45 -22.98 5.59
CA THR A 157 -22.53 -24.43 5.50
C THR A 157 -23.58 -25.02 6.48
N ASP A 158 -23.70 -24.42 7.67
CA ASP A 158 -24.71 -24.85 8.66
C ASP A 158 -26.14 -24.51 8.22
N CYS A 159 -26.34 -23.36 7.50
CA CYS A 159 -27.66 -23.02 6.95
C CYS A 159 -28.11 -23.92 5.78
N SER A 160 -27.22 -24.68 5.16
CA SER A 160 -27.59 -25.61 4.07
C SER A 160 -27.97 -27.02 4.52
N HIS A 161 -27.75 -27.34 5.81
CA HIS A 161 -28.12 -28.67 6.37
C HIS A 161 -29.54 -28.70 6.96
N ASP A 162 -30.11 -27.54 7.32
CA ASP A 162 -31.46 -27.46 7.91
C ASP A 162 -32.58 -27.46 6.87
N GLU A 163 -32.28 -27.32 5.59
CA GLU A 163 -33.30 -27.27 4.52
C GLU A 163 -33.59 -28.64 3.87
N LYS A 164 -32.91 -29.72 4.32
CA LYS A 164 -33.09 -31.07 3.77
C LYS A 164 -33.82 -32.08 4.67
N SER A 165 -34.29 -31.66 5.86
CA SER A 165 -34.95 -32.59 6.79
C SER A 165 -36.45 -32.38 6.97
N SER A 166 -37.14 -31.59 6.16
CA SER A 166 -38.59 -31.36 6.29
C SER A 166 -39.42 -31.76 5.08
N THR A 167 -38.98 -32.72 4.30
CA THR A 167 -39.82 -33.26 3.21
C THR A 167 -39.77 -34.79 3.14
N GLU A 168 -40.17 -35.45 4.23
CA GLU A 168 -40.62 -36.82 4.19
C GLU A 168 -41.32 -37.16 5.51
N ASP A 169 -42.57 -36.82 5.63
CA ASP A 169 -43.55 -37.65 6.31
C ASP A 169 -44.97 -37.17 6.04
N GLY A 170 -45.85 -38.08 5.65
CA GLY A 170 -47.30 -37.89 5.81
C GLY A 170 -48.17 -37.91 4.58
N LYS A 171 -47.92 -38.89 3.68
CA LYS A 171 -49.02 -39.31 2.78
C LYS A 171 -49.76 -40.45 3.44
N GLN A 172 -50.86 -40.15 4.10
CA GLN A 172 -51.88 -41.18 4.34
C GLN A 172 -53.27 -40.72 3.89
N LEU A 173 -53.71 -41.38 2.84
CA LEU A 173 -55.04 -41.36 2.34
C LEU A 173 -56.01 -41.99 3.36
N THR A 174 -57.15 -41.36 3.59
CA THR A 174 -58.39 -42.13 3.71
C THR A 174 -59.56 -41.32 3.14
N PRO A 175 -60.48 -41.95 2.45
CA PRO A 175 -61.56 -41.31 1.68
C PRO A 175 -62.91 -41.35 2.37
N ALA A 176 -63.77 -40.51 1.87
CA ALA A 176 -65.25 -40.58 1.84
C ALA A 176 -66.03 -40.35 3.16
N VAL A 177 -66.96 -39.50 3.15
CA VAL A 177 -68.41 -39.82 2.94
C VAL A 177 -69.22 -38.53 2.97
N ALA A 178 -69.96 -38.38 1.94
CA ALA A 178 -71.24 -37.70 1.68
C ALA A 178 -72.04 -37.10 2.85
N GLY A 179 -72.68 -35.99 2.58
CA GLY A 179 -73.83 -35.49 3.35
C GLY A 179 -74.22 -34.08 2.99
N LYS A 180 -75.02 -33.90 1.97
CA LYS A 180 -75.95 -32.82 1.72
C LYS A 180 -77.20 -33.06 2.64
N PRO A 181 -78.20 -32.15 2.80
CA PRO A 181 -78.40 -30.74 2.47
C PRO A 181 -79.18 -29.94 3.54
N HIS A 182 -79.69 -28.75 3.12
CA HIS A 182 -80.78 -27.89 3.66
C HIS A 182 -80.43 -26.96 4.84
N ARG A 183 -80.55 -25.70 4.74
CA ARG A 183 -81.58 -24.76 4.29
C ARG A 183 -81.01 -23.36 4.13
#